data_fa7221032673271f9cab50a650ccbf0f
#
_entry.id   fa7221032673271f9cab50a650ccbf0f
#
_cell.length_a   1.000
_cell.length_b   1.000
_cell.length_c   1.000
_cell.angle_alpha   90.00
_cell.angle_beta   90.00
_cell.angle_gamma   90.00
#
_symmetry.space_group_name_H-M   'P 1'
#
loop_
_entity.id
_entity.type
_entity.pdbx_description
1 polymer ?
#
loop_
_entity_poly.entity_id
_entity_poly.type
_entity_poly.pdbx_seq_one_letter_code
_entity_poly.pdbx_strand_id
1 'polypeptide(L)'
;MIFALSPSTHDAKHRVEHELDDGTRLVWELLDDEPPDAQVAAEVDIQTGWIARLDRVDFPPGGIAYRHVHPGPGIRRILHGELTVDRDDGEPPCPYRAGEAWFEGADDPVLATASATQDTAFVRVLLLPAEWAGRRTIRYLDPADEDKPRLQRAAILREVPL
;
A
#
# COMPACT_ATOMS: atom_id res chain seq x y z
N MET A 1 -14.16 -3.81 10.68
CA MET A 1 -14.59 -3.61 9.28
C MET A 1 -13.66 -4.35 8.33
N ILE A 2 -14.13 -4.70 7.15
CA ILE A 2 -13.30 -5.29 6.09
C ILE A 2 -12.78 -4.17 5.20
N PHE A 3 -11.47 -4.13 5.02
CA PHE A 3 -10.80 -3.30 4.03
C PHE A 3 -10.43 -4.17 2.85
N ALA A 4 -10.98 -3.87 1.67
CA ALA A 4 -10.84 -4.71 0.49
C ALA A 4 -10.42 -3.90 -0.74
N LEU A 5 -9.71 -4.57 -1.66
CA LEU A 5 -9.46 -4.13 -3.03
C LEU A 5 -10.18 -5.08 -3.99
N SER A 6 -11.06 -4.53 -4.84
CA SER A 6 -11.84 -5.25 -5.83
C SER A 6 -11.92 -4.50 -7.17
N PRO A 7 -12.32 -5.18 -8.26
CA PRO A 7 -12.55 -4.53 -9.55
C PRO A 7 -13.91 -3.83 -9.63
N SER A 8 -14.85 -4.18 -8.73
CA SER A 8 -16.22 -3.69 -8.71
C SER A 8 -16.51 -2.86 -7.48
N THR A 9 -17.58 -2.07 -7.50
CA THR A 9 -18.09 -1.33 -6.35
C THR A 9 -19.17 -2.10 -5.62
N HIS A 10 -19.17 -2.00 -4.29
CA HIS A 10 -20.15 -2.64 -3.40
C HIS A 10 -20.86 -1.58 -2.54
N ASP A 11 -21.76 -2.00 -1.66
CA ASP A 11 -22.41 -1.10 -0.68
C ASP A 11 -21.44 -0.82 0.48
N ALA A 12 -20.53 0.13 0.27
CA ALA A 12 -19.44 0.45 1.17
C ALA A 12 -19.68 1.75 1.93
N LYS A 13 -19.22 1.81 3.17
CA LYS A 13 -19.23 3.03 4.00
C LYS A 13 -18.30 4.11 3.43
N HIS A 14 -17.13 3.67 2.98
CA HIS A 14 -16.12 4.55 2.38
C HIS A 14 -15.48 3.87 1.19
N ARG A 15 -15.10 4.67 0.19
CA ARG A 15 -14.54 4.18 -1.08
C ARG A 15 -13.48 5.12 -1.62
N VAL A 16 -12.41 4.53 -2.16
CA VAL A 16 -11.41 5.19 -3.00
C VAL A 16 -11.32 4.44 -4.32
N GLU A 17 -11.48 5.14 -5.42
CA GLU A 17 -11.39 4.57 -6.76
C GLU A 17 -10.20 5.16 -7.52
N HIS A 18 -9.56 4.35 -8.33
CA HIS A 18 -8.49 4.75 -9.23
C HIS A 18 -8.59 3.99 -10.55
N GLU A 19 -8.51 4.71 -11.65
CA GLU A 19 -8.46 4.12 -12.98
C GLU A 19 -7.03 4.21 -13.52
N LEU A 20 -6.52 3.08 -14.00
CA LEU A 20 -5.21 2.98 -14.61
C LEU A 20 -5.27 3.42 -16.08
N ASP A 21 -4.11 3.71 -16.69
CA ASP A 21 -3.99 4.15 -18.09
C ASP A 21 -4.56 3.13 -19.10
N ASP A 22 -4.58 1.84 -18.74
CA ASP A 22 -5.15 0.76 -19.55
C ASP A 22 -6.67 0.57 -19.35
N GLY A 23 -7.31 1.42 -18.55
CA GLY A 23 -8.73 1.36 -18.21
C GLY A 23 -9.07 0.40 -17.07
N THR A 24 -8.08 -0.25 -16.46
CA THR A 24 -8.30 -1.08 -15.28
C THR A 24 -8.79 -0.23 -14.11
N ARG A 25 -9.91 -0.60 -13.52
CA ARG A 25 -10.48 0.07 -12.35
C ARG A 25 -10.05 -0.65 -11.08
N LEU A 26 -9.57 0.10 -10.11
CA LEU A 26 -9.20 -0.35 -8.78
C LEU A 26 -10.12 0.33 -7.77
N VAL A 27 -10.73 -0.47 -6.89
CA VAL A 27 -11.70 0.01 -5.91
C VAL A 27 -11.29 -0.47 -4.53
N TRP A 28 -10.88 0.47 -3.66
CA TRP A 28 -10.63 0.19 -2.25
C TRP A 28 -11.84 0.61 -1.43
N GLU A 29 -12.36 -0.30 -0.63
CA GLU A 29 -13.60 -0.10 0.12
C GLU A 29 -13.47 -0.52 1.58
N LEU A 30 -14.24 0.16 2.45
CA LEU A 30 -14.50 -0.25 3.82
C LEU A 30 -15.93 -0.78 3.92
N LEU A 31 -16.05 -2.05 4.24
CA LEU A 31 -17.27 -2.84 4.18
C LEU A 31 -17.56 -3.52 5.51
N ASP A 32 -18.78 -3.97 5.71
CA ASP A 32 -19.13 -4.82 6.84
C ASP A 32 -18.76 -6.29 6.59
N ASP A 33 -18.86 -6.76 5.33
CA ASP A 33 -18.54 -8.12 4.89
C ASP A 33 -17.55 -8.10 3.71
N GLU A 34 -16.79 -9.20 3.56
CA GLU A 34 -15.85 -9.37 2.45
C GLU A 34 -16.60 -9.53 1.13
N PRO A 35 -16.28 -8.72 0.10
CA PRO A 35 -16.89 -8.84 -1.21
C PRO A 35 -16.40 -10.08 -1.95
N PRO A 36 -17.28 -10.75 -2.75
CA PRO A 36 -16.96 -12.03 -3.38
C PRO A 36 -15.89 -11.94 -4.48
N ASP A 37 -15.62 -10.75 -4.99
CA ASP A 37 -14.62 -10.48 -6.03
C ASP A 37 -13.38 -9.75 -5.47
N ALA A 38 -13.21 -9.74 -4.16
CA ALA A 38 -12.03 -9.15 -3.54
C ALA A 38 -10.74 -9.81 -4.04
N GLN A 39 -9.81 -9.02 -4.54
CA GLN A 39 -8.45 -9.47 -4.82
C GLN A 39 -7.65 -9.62 -3.53
N VAL A 40 -7.86 -8.71 -2.60
CA VAL A 40 -7.30 -8.70 -1.24
C VAL A 40 -8.35 -8.15 -0.30
N ALA A 41 -8.52 -8.79 0.84
CA ALA A 41 -9.36 -8.31 1.93
C ALA A 41 -8.67 -8.56 3.29
N ALA A 42 -8.87 -7.66 4.23
CA ALA A 42 -8.35 -7.80 5.58
C ALA A 42 -9.28 -7.13 6.60
N GLU A 43 -9.38 -7.72 7.76
CA GLU A 43 -10.06 -7.09 8.89
C GLU A 43 -9.21 -5.92 9.42
N VAL A 44 -9.83 -4.77 9.63
CA VAL A 44 -9.18 -3.56 10.13
C VAL A 44 -10.00 -2.90 11.24
N ASP A 45 -9.29 -2.32 12.20
CA ASP A 45 -9.88 -1.46 13.22
C ASP A 45 -9.50 0.00 12.90
N ILE A 46 -10.47 0.78 12.46
CA ILE A 46 -10.30 2.21 12.16
C ILE A 46 -11.12 3.06 13.12
N GLN A 47 -10.62 4.24 13.43
CA GLN A 47 -11.25 5.14 14.37
C GLN A 47 -11.80 6.39 13.67
N THR A 48 -12.73 7.08 14.32
CA THR A 48 -13.25 8.36 13.86
C THR A 48 -12.11 9.37 13.65
N GLY A 49 -12.15 10.09 12.54
CA GLY A 49 -11.13 11.09 12.22
C GLY A 49 -9.91 10.52 11.51
N TRP A 50 -10.02 9.33 10.92
CA TRP A 50 -9.03 8.79 10.01
C TRP A 50 -9.24 9.30 8.57
N ILE A 51 -8.25 9.09 7.73
CA ILE A 51 -8.28 9.37 6.29
C ILE A 51 -7.90 8.12 5.50
N ALA A 52 -8.42 8.00 4.30
CA ALA A 52 -7.88 7.10 3.29
C ALA A 52 -6.98 7.90 2.34
N ARG A 53 -5.73 7.48 2.17
CA ARG A 53 -4.76 8.10 1.27
C ARG A 53 -4.43 7.17 0.12
N LEU A 54 -4.66 7.62 -1.10
CA LEU A 54 -4.17 6.99 -2.32
C LEU A 54 -2.79 7.55 -2.67
N ASP A 55 -1.78 6.68 -2.68
CA ASP A 55 -0.40 6.99 -3.08
C ASP A 55 0.00 6.18 -4.32
N ARG A 56 0.92 6.73 -5.12
CA ARG A 56 1.74 6.00 -6.06
C ARG A 56 3.19 6.00 -5.58
N VAL A 57 3.86 4.84 -5.66
CA VAL A 57 5.28 4.70 -5.30
C VAL A 57 6.03 4.11 -6.48
N ASP A 58 7.10 4.78 -6.91
CA ASP A 58 7.95 4.39 -8.02
C ASP A 58 9.36 4.06 -7.50
N PHE A 59 9.93 2.96 -7.99
CA PHE A 59 11.28 2.48 -7.70
C PHE A 59 12.08 2.39 -9.00
N PRO A 60 13.32 2.92 -9.04
CA PRO A 60 14.26 2.58 -10.10
C PRO A 60 14.72 1.12 -9.93
N PRO A 61 15.36 0.52 -10.96
CA PRO A 61 15.97 -0.80 -10.85
C PRO A 61 16.89 -0.89 -9.63
N GLY A 62 16.71 -1.95 -8.83
CA GLY A 62 17.49 -2.18 -7.61
C GLY A 62 17.13 -1.27 -6.43
N GLY A 63 16.08 -0.45 -6.52
CA GLY A 63 15.62 0.39 -5.42
C GLY A 63 15.22 -0.43 -4.20
N ILE A 64 15.57 0.03 -3.01
CA ILE A 64 15.28 -0.64 -1.74
C ILE A 64 14.58 0.35 -0.81
N ALA A 65 13.39 -0.03 -0.33
CA ALA A 65 12.79 0.55 0.84
C ALA A 65 13.26 -0.26 2.05
N TYR A 66 14.26 0.26 2.77
CA TYR A 66 14.83 -0.41 3.94
C TYR A 66 13.76 -0.70 4.97
N ARG A 67 14.05 -1.61 5.91
CA ARG A 67 13.06 -2.10 6.87
C ARG A 67 12.37 -0.96 7.60
N HIS A 68 11.07 -0.89 7.46
CA HIS A 68 10.25 0.22 7.93
C HIS A 68 8.85 -0.25 8.32
N VAL A 69 8.13 0.66 8.95
CA VAL A 69 6.71 0.52 9.28
C VAL A 69 5.92 1.73 8.77
N HIS A 70 4.60 1.56 8.66
CA HIS A 70 3.64 2.63 8.39
C HIS A 70 2.66 2.78 9.58
N PRO A 71 2.15 3.99 9.87
CA PRO A 71 1.27 4.23 11.02
C PRO A 71 -0.16 3.72 10.84
N GLY A 72 -0.46 3.10 9.72
CA GLY A 72 -1.77 2.54 9.44
C GLY A 72 -1.73 1.45 8.39
N PRO A 73 -2.76 0.59 8.35
CA PRO A 73 -2.82 -0.52 7.40
C PRO A 73 -3.02 -0.02 5.97
N GLY A 74 -2.67 -0.87 5.01
CA GLY A 74 -2.87 -0.52 3.61
C GLY A 74 -2.86 -1.71 2.67
N ILE A 75 -3.53 -1.55 1.52
CA ILE A 75 -3.53 -2.51 0.42
C ILE A 75 -2.81 -1.89 -0.78
N ARG A 76 -1.84 -2.65 -1.33
CA ARG A 76 -0.98 -2.28 -2.46
C ARG A 76 -1.32 -3.13 -3.67
N ARG A 77 -1.10 -2.57 -4.87
CA ARG A 77 -1.28 -3.23 -6.16
C ARG A 77 -0.14 -2.84 -7.10
N ILE A 78 0.63 -3.82 -7.57
CA ILE A 78 1.73 -3.57 -8.53
C ILE A 78 1.14 -3.13 -9.88
N LEU A 79 1.67 -2.05 -10.42
CA LEU A 79 1.35 -1.52 -11.75
C LEU A 79 2.23 -2.14 -12.82
N HIS A 80 3.54 -2.16 -12.60
CA HIS A 80 4.56 -2.76 -13.45
C HIS A 80 5.81 -3.12 -12.65
N GLY A 81 6.66 -3.97 -13.23
CA GLY A 81 7.87 -4.45 -12.57
C GLY A 81 7.59 -5.55 -11.54
N GLU A 82 8.51 -5.69 -10.60
CA GLU A 82 8.44 -6.68 -9.53
C GLU A 82 8.98 -6.07 -8.23
N LEU A 83 8.29 -6.31 -7.11
CA LEU A 83 8.71 -5.91 -5.78
C LEU A 83 8.73 -7.14 -4.87
N THR A 84 9.89 -7.46 -4.30
CA THR A 84 10.02 -8.51 -3.30
C THR A 84 9.85 -7.91 -1.91
N VAL A 85 8.88 -8.41 -1.16
CA VAL A 85 8.51 -7.94 0.19
C VAL A 85 8.90 -8.98 1.23
N ASP A 86 9.76 -8.58 2.17
CA ASP A 86 10.16 -9.36 3.34
C ASP A 86 9.47 -8.78 4.58
N ARG A 87 8.63 -9.59 5.25
CA ARG A 87 7.79 -9.14 6.38
C ARG A 87 8.39 -9.40 7.76
N ASP A 88 9.55 -10.05 7.83
CA ASP A 88 10.17 -10.42 9.12
C ASP A 88 9.28 -11.31 10.02
N ASP A 89 8.45 -12.13 9.39
CA ASP A 89 7.49 -13.04 10.05
C ASP A 89 7.96 -14.51 10.07
N GLY A 90 9.20 -14.75 9.63
CA GLY A 90 9.78 -16.08 9.51
C GLY A 90 9.45 -16.77 8.19
N GLU A 91 8.61 -16.20 7.35
CA GLU A 91 8.32 -16.69 6.01
C GLU A 91 9.33 -16.14 4.98
N PRO A 92 9.56 -16.85 3.87
CA PRO A 92 10.43 -16.34 2.80
C PRO A 92 9.89 -15.03 2.22
N PRO A 93 10.79 -14.13 1.77
CA PRO A 93 10.37 -12.94 1.04
C PRO A 93 9.48 -13.29 -0.17
N CYS A 94 8.39 -12.53 -0.35
CA CYS A 94 7.39 -12.78 -1.39
C CYS A 94 7.55 -11.79 -2.54
N PRO A 95 7.78 -12.25 -3.79
CA PRO A 95 7.76 -11.39 -4.96
C PRO A 95 6.31 -11.12 -5.40
N TYR A 96 5.99 -9.84 -5.65
CA TYR A 96 4.75 -9.39 -6.26
C TYR A 96 5.02 -8.77 -7.62
N ARG A 97 4.24 -9.18 -8.64
CA ARG A 97 4.35 -8.74 -10.03
C ARG A 97 3.16 -7.90 -10.44
N ALA A 98 3.25 -7.32 -11.63
CA ALA A 98 2.17 -6.53 -12.22
C ALA A 98 0.82 -7.24 -12.10
N GLY A 99 -0.17 -6.54 -11.54
CA GLY A 99 -1.50 -7.09 -11.28
C GLY A 99 -1.69 -7.73 -9.91
N GLU A 100 -0.63 -8.09 -9.20
CA GLU A 100 -0.73 -8.68 -7.87
C GLU A 100 -0.86 -7.61 -6.79
N ALA A 101 -1.55 -7.96 -5.71
CA ALA A 101 -1.85 -7.07 -4.59
C ALA A 101 -1.58 -7.77 -3.25
N TRP A 102 -1.33 -6.96 -2.21
CA TRP A 102 -1.14 -7.47 -0.84
C TRP A 102 -1.56 -6.44 0.21
N PHE A 103 -1.82 -6.94 1.39
CA PHE A 103 -2.11 -6.17 2.58
C PHE A 103 -0.88 -6.07 3.49
N GLU A 104 -0.71 -4.93 4.15
CA GLU A 104 0.21 -4.74 5.27
C GLU A 104 -0.55 -4.05 6.40
N GLY A 105 -0.41 -4.58 7.61
CA GLY A 105 -1.00 -4.01 8.83
C GLY A 105 -0.30 -2.74 9.29
N ALA A 106 -0.92 -2.06 10.25
CA ALA A 106 -0.27 -0.94 10.94
C ALA A 106 0.94 -1.45 11.72
N ASP A 107 2.06 -0.72 11.61
CA ASP A 107 3.32 -1.03 12.30
C ASP A 107 3.94 -2.40 11.98
N ASP A 108 3.46 -3.11 10.94
CA ASP A 108 4.09 -4.34 10.44
C ASP A 108 5.43 -4.01 9.78
N PRO A 109 6.56 -4.60 10.23
CA PRO A 109 7.87 -4.36 9.63
C PRO A 109 7.97 -4.97 8.25
N VAL A 110 8.39 -4.18 7.26
CA VAL A 110 8.62 -4.64 5.89
C VAL A 110 9.93 -4.09 5.33
N LEU A 111 10.62 -4.92 4.54
CA LEU A 111 11.70 -4.51 3.65
C LEU A 111 11.26 -4.83 2.22
N ALA A 112 11.32 -3.85 1.33
CA ALA A 112 10.89 -4.02 -0.05
C ALA A 112 12.04 -3.76 -1.03
N THR A 113 12.29 -4.72 -1.92
CA THR A 113 13.35 -4.64 -2.93
C THR A 113 12.74 -4.74 -4.31
N ALA A 114 12.96 -3.70 -5.13
CA ALA A 114 12.50 -3.67 -6.51
C ALA A 114 13.38 -4.54 -7.42
N SER A 115 12.81 -4.93 -8.58
CA SER A 115 13.54 -5.60 -9.64
C SER A 115 14.89 -4.94 -9.91
N ALA A 116 15.95 -5.75 -10.08
CA ALA A 116 17.29 -5.23 -10.40
C ALA A 116 17.41 -4.66 -11.82
N THR A 117 16.46 -4.97 -12.70
CA THR A 117 16.55 -4.69 -14.15
C THR A 117 15.41 -3.87 -14.72
N GLN A 118 14.31 -3.69 -13.96
CA GLN A 118 13.10 -2.99 -14.43
C GLN A 118 12.68 -1.93 -13.44
N ASP A 119 12.12 -0.84 -13.94
CA ASP A 119 11.35 0.09 -13.12
C ASP A 119 10.14 -0.64 -12.49
N THR A 120 9.88 -0.35 -11.24
CA THR A 120 8.76 -0.94 -10.51
C THR A 120 7.88 0.16 -9.93
N ALA A 121 6.58 0.03 -10.05
CA ALA A 121 5.64 0.93 -9.42
C ALA A 121 4.44 0.19 -8.84
N PHE A 122 3.91 0.72 -7.75
CA PHE A 122 2.62 0.32 -7.20
C PHE A 122 1.76 1.52 -6.82
N VAL A 123 0.47 1.31 -6.78
CA VAL A 123 -0.49 2.18 -6.09
C VAL A 123 -0.93 1.53 -4.80
N ARG A 124 -1.29 2.33 -3.82
CA ARG A 124 -1.83 1.84 -2.55
C ARG A 124 -2.86 2.79 -1.97
N VAL A 125 -3.76 2.25 -1.17
CA VAL A 125 -4.52 3.04 -0.22
C VAL A 125 -4.05 2.67 1.19
N LEU A 126 -3.67 3.71 1.96
CA LEU A 126 -3.38 3.64 3.39
C LEU A 126 -4.55 4.22 4.17
N LEU A 127 -4.92 3.56 5.27
CA LEU A 127 -5.85 4.09 6.25
C LEU A 127 -5.03 4.70 7.39
N LEU A 128 -5.15 6.00 7.62
CA LEU A 128 -4.24 6.74 8.48
C LEU A 128 -4.99 7.63 9.47
N PRO A 129 -4.50 7.82 10.70
CA PRO A 129 -4.95 8.93 11.54
C PRO A 129 -4.79 10.26 10.81
N ALA A 130 -5.75 11.19 10.96
CA ALA A 130 -5.78 12.46 10.21
C ALA A 130 -4.53 13.33 10.40
N GLU A 131 -3.82 13.19 11.52
CA GLU A 131 -2.56 13.89 11.78
C GLU A 131 -1.44 13.56 10.78
N TRP A 132 -1.58 12.45 10.03
CA TRP A 132 -0.65 12.06 8.98
C TRP A 132 -0.98 12.65 7.61
N ALA A 133 -2.05 13.46 7.49
CA ALA A 133 -2.42 14.09 6.25
C ALA A 133 -1.24 14.91 5.67
N GLY A 134 -0.93 14.70 4.40
CA GLY A 134 0.18 15.35 3.70
C GLY A 134 1.59 14.97 4.17
N ARG A 135 1.73 14.10 5.17
CA ARG A 135 3.03 13.74 5.75
C ARG A 135 3.58 12.44 5.17
N ARG A 136 4.89 12.30 5.17
CA ARG A 136 5.59 11.05 4.90
C ARG A 136 5.25 10.02 5.98
N THR A 137 4.87 8.80 5.56
CA THR A 137 4.43 7.74 6.49
C THR A 137 5.49 6.69 6.79
N ILE A 138 6.56 6.59 6.00
CA ILE A 138 7.62 5.61 6.23
C ILE A 138 8.43 5.98 7.48
N ARG A 139 8.59 5.03 8.40
CA ARG A 139 9.42 5.14 9.59
C ARG A 139 10.39 3.97 9.61
N TYR A 140 11.69 4.23 9.48
CA TYR A 140 12.70 3.18 9.50
C TYR A 140 12.91 2.63 10.90
N LEU A 141 13.14 1.31 10.99
CA LEU A 141 13.44 0.65 12.27
C LEU A 141 14.90 0.85 12.67
N ASP A 142 15.83 0.87 11.72
CA ASP A 142 17.23 1.20 11.97
C ASP A 142 17.45 2.69 11.69
N PRO A 143 17.88 3.48 12.69
CA PRO A 143 18.20 4.90 12.48
C PRO A 143 19.27 5.15 11.41
N ALA A 144 20.19 4.20 11.18
CA ALA A 144 21.19 4.31 10.12
C ALA A 144 20.59 4.30 8.71
N ASP A 145 19.37 3.80 8.53
CA ASP A 145 18.69 3.79 7.25
C ASP A 145 18.13 5.17 6.85
N GLU A 146 17.98 6.09 7.80
CA GLU A 146 17.56 7.48 7.52
C GLU A 146 18.57 8.23 6.64
N ASP A 147 19.86 7.91 6.75
CA ASP A 147 20.94 8.57 6.01
C ASP A 147 21.25 7.89 4.66
N LYS A 148 20.64 6.74 4.39
CA LYS A 148 20.83 6.03 3.12
C LYS A 148 20.05 6.70 1.98
N PRO A 149 20.55 6.60 0.72
CA PRO A 149 19.83 7.12 -0.44
C PRO A 149 18.43 6.52 -0.56
N ARG A 150 17.42 7.38 -0.66
CA ARG A 150 16.04 6.98 -0.93
C ARG A 150 15.80 7.06 -2.43
N LEU A 151 15.84 5.93 -3.09
CA LEU A 151 15.66 5.86 -4.54
C LEU A 151 14.17 5.81 -4.91
N GLN A 152 13.31 5.26 -4.04
CA GLN A 152 11.87 5.26 -4.26
C GLN A 152 11.27 6.66 -4.05
N ARG A 153 10.23 6.94 -4.83
CA ARG A 153 9.48 8.20 -4.77
C ARG A 153 8.01 7.90 -4.54
N ALA A 154 7.44 8.48 -3.48
CA ALA A 154 6.02 8.41 -3.20
C ALA A 154 5.34 9.73 -3.58
N ALA A 155 4.21 9.65 -4.27
CA ALA A 155 3.35 10.77 -4.59
C ALA A 155 1.96 10.54 -4.02
N ILE A 156 1.45 11.50 -3.23
CA ILE A 156 0.07 11.48 -2.76
C ILE A 156 -0.82 11.90 -3.93
N LEU A 157 -1.73 11.03 -4.35
CA LEU A 157 -2.69 11.29 -5.42
C LEU A 157 -4.00 11.85 -4.88
N ARG A 158 -4.45 11.34 -3.72
CA ARG A 158 -5.70 11.77 -3.08
C ARG A 158 -5.69 11.45 -1.58
N GLU A 159 -6.36 12.29 -0.80
CA GLU A 159 -6.72 12.01 0.60
C GLU A 159 -8.21 12.31 0.78
N VAL A 160 -8.93 11.41 1.44
CA VAL A 160 -10.36 11.55 1.75
C VAL A 160 -10.60 11.22 3.22
N PRO A 161 -11.44 12.01 3.94
CA PRO A 161 -11.88 11.67 5.30
C PRO A 161 -12.67 10.36 5.33
N LEU A 162 -12.55 9.62 6.45
CA LEU A 162 -13.32 8.42 6.76
C LEU A 162 -14.36 8.70 7.85
#